data_5af607edce4412c70b86cb3a13aabdb0
#
_entry.id   5af607edce4412c70b86cb3a13aabdb0
#
_cell.length_a   1.000
_cell.length_b   1.000
_cell.length_c   1.000
_cell.angle_alpha   90.00
_cell.angle_beta   90.00
_cell.angle_gamma   90.00
#
_symmetry.space_group_name_H-M   'P 1'
#
loop_
_entity.id
_entity.type
_entity.pdbx_description
1 polymer ?
#
loop_
_entity_poly.entity_id
_entity_poly.type
_entity_poly.pdbx_seq_one_letter_code
_entity_poly.pdbx_strand_id
1 'polypeptide(L)'
;LALIFLLSSRYSDPSTNVSPLSPSAKGFKTAAVVPVYGEDENVFERVIVKLTRLFDRVIVVGDGVSEPYRSIALAHGAEFYSVPRSGKRGALEYGVSLLRDEKYVALVDSDTEVPDETYWKSLAVLESGYDALTVRIRYKGDNLTARAQDFLGYYNDVLNRAFARLGKVYVLNGQFSVYRAVKLREIIAGLSSRKLLGRLIVVGDDKELTSRAHMAGLRLAYLSSAEAVTYGASSLIVAVKQLLRWTRSGYLYLFMDLASLNYRRGFLYYIAGVVSVLYPILGASVTALGLTYPHHHQMLINLNDPFLWLVREWTKGLLAMIGVLPKEPRLFAVFVHEHFVYDSTLLLAGALKLAADLLTALATLGFVMQVLPKAREDPKGAVVSLGLLWIQGLLSIYSLITLYKVSSWLTRGQVPEKRSE
;
A
#
# COMPACT_ATOMS: atom_id res chain seq x y z
N LEU A 1 2.65 13.15 -8.07
CA LEU A 1 1.21 12.84 -7.92
C LEU A 1 0.49 12.86 -9.26
N ALA A 2 0.51 13.98 -10.04
CA ALA A 2 -0.17 14.07 -11.34
C ALA A 2 0.15 12.89 -12.27
N LEU A 3 1.43 12.50 -12.37
CA LEU A 3 1.85 11.35 -13.17
C LEU A 3 1.23 10.05 -12.67
N ILE A 4 1.15 9.84 -11.36
CA ILE A 4 0.51 8.65 -10.77
C ILE A 4 -0.97 8.59 -11.16
N PHE A 5 -1.70 9.71 -11.08
CA PHE A 5 -3.11 9.76 -11.46
C PHE A 5 -3.30 9.54 -12.96
N LEU A 6 -2.48 10.15 -13.80
CA LEU A 6 -2.52 9.96 -15.25
C LEU A 6 -2.25 8.49 -15.63
N LEU A 7 -1.26 7.86 -15.03
CA LEU A 7 -0.94 6.46 -15.27
C LEU A 7 -2.06 5.54 -14.76
N SER A 8 -2.59 5.79 -13.57
CA SER A 8 -3.67 4.99 -12.99
C SER A 8 -4.97 5.06 -13.80
N SER A 9 -5.30 6.24 -14.36
CA SER A 9 -6.50 6.41 -15.20
C SER A 9 -6.39 5.71 -16.56
N ARG A 10 -5.18 5.45 -17.03
CA ARG A 10 -4.91 4.74 -18.31
C ARG A 10 -4.54 3.27 -18.09
N TYR A 11 -4.70 2.77 -16.89
CA TYR A 11 -4.43 1.37 -16.60
C TYR A 11 -5.52 0.48 -17.22
N SER A 12 -5.08 -0.60 -17.88
CA SER A 12 -5.95 -1.68 -18.36
C SER A 12 -5.69 -2.92 -17.52
N ASP A 13 -6.74 -3.42 -16.90
CA ASP A 13 -6.67 -4.62 -16.05
C ASP A 13 -6.35 -5.86 -16.90
N PRO A 14 -5.33 -6.67 -16.57
CA PRO A 14 -5.00 -7.85 -17.35
C PRO A 14 -6.13 -8.85 -17.48
N SER A 15 -7.05 -8.91 -16.52
CA SER A 15 -8.19 -9.83 -16.55
C SER A 15 -9.20 -9.51 -17.66
N THR A 16 -9.21 -8.28 -18.19
CA THR A 16 -10.11 -7.90 -19.31
C THR A 16 -9.73 -8.56 -20.63
N ASN A 17 -8.49 -8.99 -20.77
CA ASN A 17 -7.94 -9.58 -22.00
C ASN A 17 -7.77 -11.10 -21.90
N VAL A 18 -8.29 -11.72 -20.85
CA VAL A 18 -8.15 -13.16 -20.59
C VAL A 18 -9.53 -13.79 -20.48
N SER A 19 -9.70 -14.92 -21.16
CA SER A 19 -10.94 -15.70 -21.04
C SER A 19 -11.15 -16.18 -19.59
N PRO A 20 -12.36 -16.07 -19.04
CA PRO A 20 -12.65 -16.58 -17.72
C PRO A 20 -12.31 -18.07 -17.61
N LEU A 21 -11.60 -18.45 -16.56
CA LEU A 21 -11.33 -19.84 -16.26
C LEU A 21 -12.57 -20.44 -15.57
N SER A 22 -13.11 -21.53 -16.13
CA SER A 22 -14.21 -22.25 -15.50
C SER A 22 -13.69 -23.36 -14.57
N PRO A 23 -14.47 -23.77 -13.56
CA PRO A 23 -14.12 -24.90 -12.69
C PRO A 23 -13.80 -26.18 -13.46
N SER A 24 -14.54 -26.46 -14.53
CA SER A 24 -14.38 -27.64 -15.39
C SER A 24 -13.09 -27.60 -16.24
N ALA A 25 -12.54 -26.42 -16.50
CA ALA A 25 -11.31 -26.23 -17.28
C ALA A 25 -10.03 -26.23 -16.40
N LYS A 26 -10.18 -26.35 -15.08
CA LYS A 26 -9.05 -26.35 -14.14
C LYS A 26 -8.35 -27.71 -14.14
N GLY A 27 -7.25 -27.83 -14.90
CA GLY A 27 -6.41 -29.02 -14.98
C GLY A 27 -5.19 -29.06 -14.05
N PHE A 28 -5.21 -28.28 -12.95
CA PHE A 28 -4.08 -28.14 -12.02
C PHE A 28 -4.54 -27.95 -10.58
N LYS A 29 -3.65 -28.26 -9.62
CA LYS A 29 -3.91 -28.05 -8.19
C LYS A 29 -3.49 -26.68 -7.71
N THR A 30 -4.22 -26.19 -6.70
CA THR A 30 -3.99 -24.92 -6.04
C THR A 30 -3.93 -25.07 -4.53
N ALA A 31 -3.13 -24.24 -3.85
CA ALA A 31 -3.08 -24.18 -2.40
C ALA A 31 -3.27 -22.76 -1.88
N ALA A 32 -3.75 -22.64 -0.64
CA ALA A 32 -3.69 -21.44 0.15
C ALA A 32 -2.84 -21.67 1.40
N VAL A 33 -1.94 -20.75 1.73
CA VAL A 33 -1.16 -20.74 2.98
C VAL A 33 -1.66 -19.61 3.85
N VAL A 34 -2.13 -19.95 5.05
CA VAL A 34 -2.78 -19.03 5.99
C VAL A 34 -2.02 -19.03 7.31
N PRO A 35 -1.19 -18.01 7.59
CA PRO A 35 -0.56 -17.85 8.90
C PRO A 35 -1.58 -17.32 9.90
N VAL A 36 -1.69 -17.92 11.10
CA VAL A 36 -2.64 -17.47 12.13
C VAL A 36 -1.96 -17.22 13.45
N TYR A 37 -2.36 -16.10 14.11
CA TYR A 37 -1.95 -15.74 15.46
C TYR A 37 -2.90 -14.71 16.07
N GLY A 38 -3.71 -15.13 17.04
CA GLY A 38 -4.56 -14.24 17.85
C GLY A 38 -5.67 -13.54 17.06
N GLU A 39 -6.26 -14.20 16.04
CA GLU A 39 -7.40 -13.72 15.29
C GLU A 39 -8.72 -14.03 16.06
N ASP A 40 -9.77 -13.29 15.74
CA ASP A 40 -11.12 -13.62 16.15
C ASP A 40 -11.55 -14.97 15.53
N GLU A 41 -12.06 -15.87 16.36
CA GLU A 41 -12.38 -17.23 15.93
C GLU A 41 -13.44 -17.27 14.84
N ASN A 42 -14.47 -16.44 14.94
CA ASN A 42 -15.55 -16.38 13.95
C ASN A 42 -15.07 -15.80 12.61
N VAL A 43 -14.14 -14.84 12.67
CA VAL A 43 -13.53 -14.28 11.46
C VAL A 43 -12.67 -15.34 10.78
N PHE A 44 -11.82 -16.01 11.55
CA PHE A 44 -10.95 -17.07 11.07
C PHE A 44 -11.75 -18.22 10.45
N GLU A 45 -12.81 -18.69 11.13
CA GLU A 45 -13.67 -19.76 10.63
C GLU A 45 -14.30 -19.42 9.28
N ARG A 46 -14.87 -18.22 9.13
CA ARG A 46 -15.43 -17.76 7.84
C ARG A 46 -14.39 -17.78 6.71
N VAL A 47 -13.17 -17.35 7.01
CA VAL A 47 -12.08 -17.37 6.03
C VAL A 47 -11.74 -18.80 5.63
N ILE A 48 -11.58 -19.73 6.59
CA ILE A 48 -11.24 -21.12 6.31
C ILE A 48 -12.34 -21.81 5.51
N VAL A 49 -13.62 -21.67 5.90
CA VAL A 49 -14.76 -22.20 5.15
C VAL A 49 -14.77 -21.74 3.70
N LYS A 50 -14.43 -20.46 3.47
CA LYS A 50 -14.38 -19.91 2.12
C LYS A 50 -13.20 -20.46 1.31
N LEU A 51 -12.02 -20.51 1.91
CA LEU A 51 -10.81 -20.98 1.24
C LEU A 51 -10.85 -22.46 0.89
N THR A 52 -11.40 -23.32 1.78
CA THR A 52 -11.53 -24.77 1.51
C THR A 52 -12.49 -25.11 0.39
N ARG A 53 -13.42 -24.20 0.04
CA ARG A 53 -14.29 -24.34 -1.14
C ARG A 53 -13.57 -23.96 -2.45
N LEU A 54 -12.57 -23.05 -2.37
CA LEU A 54 -11.90 -22.48 -3.54
C LEU A 54 -10.63 -23.24 -3.90
N PHE A 55 -9.82 -23.55 -2.91
CA PHE A 55 -8.50 -24.16 -3.09
C PHE A 55 -8.56 -25.68 -2.86
N ASP A 56 -7.78 -26.43 -3.64
CA ASP A 56 -7.70 -27.89 -3.47
C ASP A 56 -7.03 -28.27 -2.15
N ARG A 57 -6.22 -27.36 -1.60
CA ARG A 57 -5.53 -27.56 -0.34
C ARG A 57 -5.38 -26.24 0.42
N VAL A 58 -5.74 -26.25 1.69
CA VAL A 58 -5.57 -25.09 2.60
C VAL A 58 -4.64 -25.48 3.73
N ILE A 59 -3.52 -24.80 3.83
CA ILE A 59 -2.45 -25.04 4.81
C ILE A 59 -2.47 -23.91 5.83
N VAL A 60 -2.95 -24.18 7.02
CA VAL A 60 -2.97 -23.23 8.14
C VAL A 60 -1.72 -23.44 8.99
N VAL A 61 -1.01 -22.33 9.27
CA VAL A 61 0.20 -22.36 10.10
C VAL A 61 0.00 -21.50 11.34
N GLY A 62 -0.13 -22.14 12.50
CA GLY A 62 -0.20 -21.49 13.81
C GLY A 62 1.16 -21.03 14.27
N ASP A 63 1.38 -19.71 14.36
CA ASP A 63 2.63 -19.08 14.78
C ASP A 63 2.71 -19.00 16.32
N GLY A 64 3.10 -20.08 16.99
CA GLY A 64 3.13 -20.21 18.43
C GLY A 64 1.74 -20.38 19.05
N VAL A 65 0.76 -20.77 18.27
CA VAL A 65 -0.62 -21.06 18.72
C VAL A 65 -1.12 -22.38 18.13
N SER A 66 -2.08 -23.02 18.79
CA SER A 66 -2.73 -24.23 18.31
C SER A 66 -4.24 -24.07 18.38
N GLU A 67 -4.82 -24.24 19.55
CA GLU A 67 -6.25 -24.08 19.75
C GLU A 67 -6.63 -22.60 19.95
N PRO A 68 -7.82 -22.20 19.51
CA PRO A 68 -8.89 -22.98 18.87
C PRO A 68 -8.71 -23.18 17.35
N TYR A 69 -7.73 -22.57 16.74
CA TYR A 69 -7.53 -22.51 15.28
C TYR A 69 -7.33 -23.89 14.66
N ARG A 70 -6.68 -24.82 15.38
CA ARG A 70 -6.50 -26.20 14.93
C ARG A 70 -7.84 -26.90 14.75
N SER A 71 -8.69 -26.86 15.77
CA SER A 71 -10.00 -27.50 15.75
C SER A 71 -10.86 -26.94 14.62
N ILE A 72 -10.89 -25.63 14.45
CA ILE A 72 -11.62 -24.95 13.37
C ILE A 72 -11.10 -25.38 12.00
N ALA A 73 -9.78 -25.33 11.78
CA ALA A 73 -9.18 -25.69 10.50
C ALA A 73 -9.50 -27.12 10.09
N LEU A 74 -9.31 -28.09 11.01
CA LEU A 74 -9.55 -29.50 10.74
C LEU A 74 -11.04 -29.81 10.51
N ALA A 75 -11.94 -29.14 11.25
CA ALA A 75 -13.41 -29.33 11.08
C ALA A 75 -13.88 -28.93 9.68
N HIS A 76 -13.19 -28.01 9.02
CA HIS A 76 -13.53 -27.54 7.68
C HIS A 76 -12.62 -28.11 6.58
N GLY A 77 -11.82 -29.15 6.87
CA GLY A 77 -11.01 -29.85 5.87
C GLY A 77 -9.70 -29.17 5.50
N ALA A 78 -9.26 -28.15 6.28
CA ALA A 78 -7.93 -27.57 6.12
C ALA A 78 -6.88 -28.38 6.91
N GLU A 79 -5.62 -28.34 6.45
CA GLU A 79 -4.48 -28.87 7.20
C GLU A 79 -4.03 -27.83 8.23
N PHE A 80 -3.63 -28.28 9.43
CA PHE A 80 -3.11 -27.39 10.47
C PHE A 80 -1.75 -27.84 10.97
N TYR A 81 -0.82 -26.89 11.02
CA TYR A 81 0.54 -27.08 11.51
C TYR A 81 0.87 -26.00 12.54
N SER A 82 1.28 -26.41 13.75
CA SER A 82 1.77 -25.50 14.78
C SER A 82 3.28 -25.42 14.71
N VAL A 83 3.83 -24.21 14.67
CA VAL A 83 5.27 -23.96 14.70
C VAL A 83 5.61 -23.08 15.89
N PRO A 84 6.85 -23.14 16.42
CA PRO A 84 7.31 -22.18 17.41
C PRO A 84 7.17 -20.76 16.89
N ARG A 85 6.86 -19.81 17.78
CA ARG A 85 6.66 -18.43 17.40
C ARG A 85 7.86 -17.86 16.64
N SER A 86 7.64 -17.59 15.37
CA SER A 86 8.65 -17.10 14.42
C SER A 86 8.17 -15.85 13.65
N GLY A 87 6.98 -15.40 13.95
CA GLY A 87 6.28 -14.33 13.24
C GLY A 87 5.69 -14.79 11.91
N LYS A 88 4.86 -13.93 11.30
CA LYS A 88 4.19 -14.22 10.03
C LYS A 88 5.16 -14.74 8.95
N ARG A 89 6.38 -14.19 8.89
CA ARG A 89 7.41 -14.58 7.92
C ARG A 89 7.81 -16.05 8.04
N GLY A 90 8.04 -16.51 9.27
CA GLY A 90 8.38 -17.92 9.53
C GLY A 90 7.21 -18.85 9.23
N ALA A 91 5.99 -18.46 9.61
CA ALA A 91 4.80 -19.22 9.31
C ALA A 91 4.55 -19.35 7.80
N LEU A 92 4.74 -18.27 7.02
CA LEU A 92 4.62 -18.29 5.56
C LEU A 92 5.70 -19.18 4.92
N GLU A 93 6.97 -19.03 5.33
CA GLU A 93 8.08 -19.83 4.80
C GLU A 93 7.87 -21.31 5.09
N TYR A 94 7.45 -21.65 6.30
CA TYR A 94 7.11 -23.02 6.68
C TYR A 94 5.92 -23.56 5.86
N GLY A 95 4.82 -22.82 5.75
CA GLY A 95 3.65 -23.24 4.98
C GLY A 95 3.97 -23.51 3.50
N VAL A 96 4.82 -22.66 2.90
CA VAL A 96 5.27 -22.86 1.51
C VAL A 96 6.20 -24.08 1.37
N SER A 97 6.95 -24.44 2.40
CA SER A 97 7.78 -25.67 2.36
C SER A 97 6.95 -26.97 2.31
N LEU A 98 5.69 -26.90 2.74
CA LEU A 98 4.75 -28.04 2.72
C LEU A 98 4.04 -28.24 1.37
N LEU A 99 4.24 -27.34 0.41
CA LEU A 99 3.66 -27.48 -0.94
C LEU A 99 4.20 -28.74 -1.61
N ARG A 100 3.35 -29.38 -2.43
CA ARG A 100 3.66 -30.63 -3.16
C ARG A 100 3.74 -30.36 -4.66
N ASP A 101 2.66 -30.66 -5.36
CA ASP A 101 2.49 -30.56 -6.81
C ASP A 101 1.54 -29.42 -7.24
N GLU A 102 1.19 -28.54 -6.29
CA GLU A 102 0.35 -27.39 -6.60
C GLU A 102 1.04 -26.46 -7.60
N LYS A 103 0.31 -26.06 -8.63
CA LYS A 103 0.81 -25.12 -9.66
C LYS A 103 0.79 -23.69 -9.15
N TYR A 104 -0.26 -23.32 -8.43
CA TYR A 104 -0.46 -21.98 -7.88
C TYR A 104 -0.71 -22.03 -6.38
N VAL A 105 -0.19 -21.06 -5.68
CA VAL A 105 -0.36 -20.90 -4.25
C VAL A 105 -0.72 -19.46 -3.90
N ALA A 106 -1.76 -19.29 -3.09
CA ALA A 106 -2.11 -18.02 -2.51
C ALA A 106 -1.52 -17.88 -1.10
N LEU A 107 -0.96 -16.73 -0.78
CA LEU A 107 -0.70 -16.29 0.58
C LEU A 107 -1.89 -15.45 1.01
N VAL A 108 -2.56 -15.84 2.08
CA VAL A 108 -3.82 -15.23 2.54
C VAL A 108 -3.73 -14.94 4.02
N ASP A 109 -4.06 -13.71 4.44
CA ASP A 109 -4.17 -13.39 5.86
C ASP A 109 -5.38 -14.08 6.50
N SER A 110 -5.26 -14.46 7.77
CA SER A 110 -6.25 -15.19 8.53
C SER A 110 -7.57 -14.42 8.76
N ASP A 111 -7.60 -13.13 8.40
CA ASP A 111 -8.76 -12.24 8.46
C ASP A 111 -9.24 -11.75 7.09
N THR A 112 -8.82 -12.41 6.01
CA THR A 112 -9.10 -11.96 4.63
C THR A 112 -10.00 -12.94 3.88
N GLU A 113 -11.16 -12.46 3.48
CA GLU A 113 -12.13 -13.19 2.67
C GLU A 113 -11.82 -12.99 1.17
N VAL A 114 -11.81 -14.08 0.41
CA VAL A 114 -11.55 -14.09 -1.03
C VAL A 114 -12.84 -14.43 -1.78
N PRO A 115 -13.42 -13.50 -2.57
CA PRO A 115 -14.56 -13.81 -3.44
C PRO A 115 -14.22 -14.85 -4.51
N ASP A 116 -15.20 -15.68 -4.90
CA ASP A 116 -15.03 -16.70 -5.94
C ASP A 116 -14.54 -16.11 -7.26
N GLU A 117 -15.10 -14.95 -7.65
CA GLU A 117 -14.70 -14.24 -8.85
C GLU A 117 -13.22 -13.83 -8.80
N THR A 118 -12.75 -13.37 -7.65
CA THR A 118 -11.34 -13.00 -7.44
C THR A 118 -10.42 -14.19 -7.63
N TYR A 119 -10.79 -15.34 -7.08
CA TYR A 119 -10.03 -16.58 -7.27
C TYR A 119 -9.92 -16.96 -8.75
N TRP A 120 -11.05 -17.04 -9.47
CA TRP A 120 -11.05 -17.48 -10.87
C TRP A 120 -10.36 -16.48 -11.79
N LYS A 121 -10.55 -15.17 -11.59
CA LYS A 121 -9.80 -14.13 -12.32
C LYS A 121 -8.30 -14.23 -12.09
N SER A 122 -7.89 -14.47 -10.84
CA SER A 122 -6.47 -14.62 -10.50
C SER A 122 -5.82 -15.79 -11.24
N LEU A 123 -6.47 -16.94 -11.25
CA LEU A 123 -5.97 -18.12 -11.97
C LEU A 123 -5.91 -17.89 -13.47
N ALA A 124 -6.94 -17.29 -14.07
CA ALA A 124 -6.98 -16.99 -15.50
C ALA A 124 -5.79 -16.09 -15.92
N VAL A 125 -5.51 -15.05 -15.12
CA VAL A 125 -4.37 -14.15 -15.38
C VAL A 125 -3.03 -14.86 -15.21
N LEU A 126 -2.87 -15.74 -14.21
CA LEU A 126 -1.64 -16.53 -14.06
C LEU A 126 -1.44 -17.51 -15.21
N GLU A 127 -2.52 -18.13 -15.74
CA GLU A 127 -2.46 -18.97 -16.94
C GLU A 127 -2.04 -18.18 -18.18
N SER A 128 -2.33 -16.89 -18.28
CA SER A 128 -1.88 -16.02 -19.37
C SER A 128 -0.39 -15.66 -19.32
N GLY A 129 0.38 -16.22 -18.35
CA GLY A 129 1.83 -16.14 -18.31
C GLY A 129 2.40 -15.17 -17.27
N TYR A 130 1.62 -14.72 -16.29
CA TYR A 130 2.14 -14.03 -15.12
C TYR A 130 2.65 -15.03 -14.08
N ASP A 131 3.66 -14.60 -13.29
CA ASP A 131 4.28 -15.42 -12.24
C ASP A 131 3.69 -15.17 -10.87
N ALA A 132 3.23 -13.95 -10.62
CA ALA A 132 2.52 -13.59 -9.40
C ALA A 132 1.58 -12.40 -9.64
N LEU A 133 0.59 -12.30 -8.79
CA LEU A 133 -0.36 -11.18 -8.81
C LEU A 133 -0.90 -10.85 -7.42
N THR A 134 -1.48 -9.67 -7.33
CA THR A 134 -2.29 -9.24 -6.21
C THR A 134 -3.52 -8.50 -6.72
N VAL A 135 -4.47 -8.26 -5.84
CA VAL A 135 -5.76 -7.64 -6.15
C VAL A 135 -5.98 -6.39 -5.29
N ARG A 136 -7.05 -5.67 -5.56
CA ARG A 136 -7.50 -4.58 -4.70
C ARG A 136 -7.88 -5.11 -3.33
N ILE A 137 -7.46 -4.40 -2.26
CA ILE A 137 -7.84 -4.72 -0.89
C ILE A 137 -8.95 -3.77 -0.44
N ARG A 138 -10.05 -4.33 0.03
CA ARG A 138 -11.16 -3.63 0.66
C ARG A 138 -11.12 -3.86 2.17
N TYR A 139 -11.44 -2.82 2.92
CA TYR A 139 -11.53 -2.91 4.38
C TYR A 139 -12.97 -2.86 4.83
N LYS A 140 -13.41 -3.91 5.53
CA LYS A 140 -14.76 -4.07 6.07
C LYS A 140 -14.78 -3.69 7.55
N GLY A 141 -15.86 -3.04 7.99
CA GLY A 141 -16.11 -2.69 9.38
C GLY A 141 -17.06 -1.52 9.51
N ASP A 142 -17.85 -1.49 10.59
CA ASP A 142 -18.91 -0.51 10.79
C ASP A 142 -18.39 0.79 11.44
N ASN A 143 -17.19 0.75 12.03
CA ASN A 143 -16.61 1.93 12.67
C ASN A 143 -15.94 2.86 11.64
N LEU A 144 -15.87 4.16 11.98
CA LEU A 144 -15.29 5.19 11.11
C LEU A 144 -13.82 4.94 10.75
N THR A 145 -13.08 4.28 11.62
CA THR A 145 -11.66 3.97 11.37
C THR A 145 -11.51 2.93 10.26
N ALA A 146 -12.31 1.86 10.28
CA ALA A 146 -12.32 0.85 9.23
C ALA A 146 -12.76 1.44 7.88
N ARG A 147 -13.80 2.29 7.89
CA ARG A 147 -14.26 3.02 6.71
C ARG A 147 -13.17 3.93 6.14
N ALA A 148 -12.44 4.66 7.00
CA ALA A 148 -11.30 5.47 6.58
C ALA A 148 -10.16 4.62 6.02
N GLN A 149 -9.91 3.43 6.57
CA GLN A 149 -8.93 2.50 6.01
C GLN A 149 -9.33 1.96 4.64
N ASP A 150 -10.63 1.79 4.35
CA ASP A 150 -11.10 1.42 3.00
C ASP A 150 -10.73 2.51 1.97
N PHE A 151 -10.74 3.79 2.38
CA PHE A 151 -10.18 4.86 1.54
C PHE A 151 -8.67 4.74 1.36
N LEU A 152 -7.91 4.37 2.38
CA LEU A 152 -6.46 4.13 2.23
C LEU A 152 -6.21 2.94 1.29
N GLY A 153 -7.05 1.90 1.33
CA GLY A 153 -7.05 0.80 0.37
C GLY A 153 -7.28 1.30 -1.07
N TYR A 154 -8.17 2.27 -1.25
CA TYR A 154 -8.41 2.91 -2.54
C TYR A 154 -7.20 3.71 -3.05
N TYR A 155 -6.48 4.43 -2.18
CA TYR A 155 -5.22 5.08 -2.56
C TYR A 155 -4.15 4.08 -2.99
N ASN A 156 -4.05 2.95 -2.29
CA ASN A 156 -3.16 1.87 -2.68
C ASN A 156 -3.55 1.26 -4.04
N ASP A 157 -4.85 1.18 -4.35
CA ASP A 157 -5.35 0.77 -5.67
C ASP A 157 -4.86 1.73 -6.76
N VAL A 158 -4.98 3.05 -6.54
CA VAL A 158 -4.48 4.08 -7.48
C VAL A 158 -2.98 3.93 -7.72
N LEU A 159 -2.20 3.72 -6.66
CA LEU A 159 -0.75 3.48 -6.77
C LEU A 159 -0.46 2.21 -7.56
N ASN A 160 -1.06 1.08 -7.18
CA ASN A 160 -0.83 -0.18 -7.88
C ASN A 160 -1.21 -0.11 -9.36
N ARG A 161 -2.32 0.54 -9.72
CA ARG A 161 -2.70 0.78 -11.13
C ARG A 161 -1.66 1.59 -11.89
N ALA A 162 -1.14 2.67 -11.27
CA ALA A 162 -0.12 3.50 -11.89
C ALA A 162 1.18 2.72 -12.17
N PHE A 163 1.64 1.93 -11.19
CA PHE A 163 2.82 1.08 -11.36
C PHE A 163 2.58 -0.05 -12.35
N ALA A 164 1.41 -0.70 -12.30
CA ALA A 164 1.04 -1.78 -13.19
C ALA A 164 0.94 -1.32 -14.65
N ARG A 165 0.53 -0.06 -14.90
CA ARG A 165 0.58 0.57 -16.23
C ARG A 165 2.00 0.62 -16.82
N LEU A 166 3.02 0.66 -15.97
CA LEU A 166 4.44 0.60 -16.34
C LEU A 166 5.02 -0.83 -16.31
N GLY A 167 4.18 -1.86 -16.23
CA GLY A 167 4.61 -3.26 -16.14
C GLY A 167 5.26 -3.62 -14.80
N LYS A 168 4.97 -2.84 -13.72
CA LYS A 168 5.47 -3.07 -12.37
C LYS A 168 4.30 -3.21 -11.40
N VAL A 169 4.55 -3.81 -10.23
CA VAL A 169 3.60 -3.84 -9.12
C VAL A 169 4.23 -3.10 -7.94
N TYR A 170 3.48 -2.17 -7.35
CA TYR A 170 3.98 -1.41 -6.21
C TYR A 170 4.22 -2.32 -5.00
N VAL A 171 3.20 -3.12 -4.66
CA VAL A 171 3.28 -4.13 -3.61
C VAL A 171 2.36 -5.31 -3.92
N LEU A 172 2.86 -6.53 -3.74
CA LEU A 172 2.05 -7.75 -3.68
C LEU A 172 1.44 -7.80 -2.27
N ASN A 173 0.17 -7.41 -2.16
CA ASN A 173 -0.48 -7.21 -0.87
C ASN A 173 -0.42 -8.45 0.02
N GLY A 174 0.00 -8.27 1.27
CA GLY A 174 0.13 -9.37 2.23
C GLY A 174 -1.20 -10.00 2.67
N GLN A 175 -2.33 -9.31 2.41
CA GLN A 175 -3.67 -9.83 2.66
C GLN A 175 -4.05 -10.92 1.67
N PHE A 176 -3.75 -10.70 0.38
CA PHE A 176 -3.99 -11.68 -0.67
C PHE A 176 -3.05 -11.46 -1.86
N SER A 177 -2.25 -12.46 -2.13
CA SER A 177 -1.41 -12.51 -3.33
C SER A 177 -1.24 -13.96 -3.79
N VAL A 178 -1.21 -14.17 -5.12
CA VAL A 178 -1.15 -15.51 -5.73
C VAL A 178 0.10 -15.62 -6.58
N TYR A 179 0.76 -16.77 -6.51
CA TYR A 179 2.05 -17.03 -7.14
C TYR A 179 2.05 -18.36 -7.88
N ARG A 180 2.89 -18.50 -8.90
CA ARG A 180 3.35 -19.82 -9.33
C ARG A 180 4.16 -20.45 -8.19
N ALA A 181 3.78 -21.65 -7.76
CA ALA A 181 4.38 -22.28 -6.57
C ALA A 181 5.91 -22.41 -6.68
N VAL A 182 6.42 -22.79 -7.86
CA VAL A 182 7.86 -22.89 -8.12
C VAL A 182 8.56 -21.54 -7.89
N LYS A 183 7.96 -20.45 -8.38
CA LYS A 183 8.52 -19.09 -8.22
C LYS A 183 8.45 -18.58 -6.79
N LEU A 184 7.37 -18.90 -6.07
CA LEU A 184 7.29 -18.53 -4.66
C LEU A 184 8.35 -19.24 -3.82
N ARG A 185 8.57 -20.54 -4.04
CA ARG A 185 9.64 -21.30 -3.34
C ARG A 185 11.02 -20.65 -3.52
N GLU A 186 11.33 -20.14 -4.72
CA GLU A 186 12.59 -19.45 -5.00
C GLU A 186 12.73 -18.15 -4.19
N ILE A 187 11.68 -17.31 -4.15
CA ILE A 187 11.77 -15.97 -3.56
C ILE A 187 11.48 -15.93 -2.06
N ILE A 188 10.81 -16.93 -1.47
CA ILE A 188 10.47 -16.96 -0.06
C ILE A 188 11.61 -17.50 0.82
N ALA A 189 12.52 -18.26 0.26
CA ALA A 189 13.63 -18.88 0.98
C ALA A 189 14.43 -17.85 1.79
N GLY A 190 14.65 -18.13 3.09
CA GLY A 190 15.34 -17.23 4.01
C GLY A 190 14.57 -15.96 4.38
N LEU A 191 13.25 -15.92 4.14
CA LEU A 191 12.41 -14.78 4.51
C LEU A 191 12.41 -14.55 6.04
N SER A 192 12.33 -15.62 6.82
CA SER A 192 12.28 -15.59 8.28
C SER A 192 13.63 -15.31 8.96
N SER A 193 14.74 -15.56 8.26
CA SER A 193 16.10 -15.38 8.79
C SER A 193 16.74 -14.03 8.47
N ARG A 194 16.03 -13.17 7.70
CA ARG A 194 16.54 -11.88 7.27
C ARG A 194 16.80 -10.94 8.47
N LYS A 195 17.98 -10.35 8.50
CA LYS A 195 18.41 -9.44 9.58
C LYS A 195 18.76 -8.05 9.04
N LEU A 196 18.53 -7.04 9.88
CA LEU A 196 19.05 -5.69 9.72
C LEU A 196 19.85 -5.33 10.97
N LEU A 197 21.12 -4.96 10.81
CA LEU A 197 22.02 -4.65 11.93
C LEU A 197 21.99 -5.72 13.05
N GLY A 198 22.01 -7.00 12.66
CA GLY A 198 21.97 -8.14 13.57
C GLY A 198 20.59 -8.54 14.10
N ARG A 199 19.55 -7.70 13.92
CA ARG A 199 18.18 -7.93 14.42
C ARG A 199 17.30 -8.55 13.35
N LEU A 200 16.47 -9.53 13.71
CA LEU A 200 15.50 -10.13 12.80
C LEU A 200 14.48 -9.10 12.31
N ILE A 201 14.23 -9.10 11.01
CA ILE A 201 13.16 -8.29 10.40
C ILE A 201 11.86 -9.09 10.49
N VAL A 202 10.89 -8.58 11.25
CA VAL A 202 9.58 -9.23 11.41
C VAL A 202 8.44 -8.52 10.63
N VAL A 203 8.72 -7.36 10.04
CA VAL A 203 7.74 -6.50 9.34
C VAL A 203 7.97 -6.49 7.84
N GLY A 204 6.90 -6.24 7.05
CA GLY A 204 6.99 -6.00 5.61
C GLY A 204 7.36 -7.25 4.80
N ASP A 205 6.79 -8.39 5.14
CA ASP A 205 6.84 -9.63 4.36
C ASP A 205 6.40 -9.41 2.90
N ASP A 206 5.30 -8.70 2.72
CA ASP A 206 4.74 -8.30 1.43
C ASP A 206 5.71 -7.46 0.58
N LYS A 207 6.35 -6.47 1.19
CA LYS A 207 7.32 -5.60 0.52
C LYS A 207 8.60 -6.35 0.15
N GLU A 208 9.07 -7.23 1.05
CA GLU A 208 10.25 -8.05 0.75
C GLU A 208 9.97 -9.03 -0.38
N LEU A 209 8.85 -9.77 -0.33
CA LEU A 209 8.47 -10.68 -1.41
C LEU A 209 8.31 -9.92 -2.73
N THR A 210 7.74 -8.71 -2.72
CA THR A 210 7.63 -7.87 -3.91
C THR A 210 9.00 -7.45 -4.44
N SER A 211 9.92 -7.04 -3.55
CA SER A 211 11.30 -6.69 -3.92
C SER A 211 12.02 -7.87 -4.57
N ARG A 212 11.97 -9.05 -3.91
CA ARG A 212 12.60 -10.28 -4.42
C ARG A 212 11.99 -10.75 -5.73
N ALA A 213 10.66 -10.63 -5.90
CA ALA A 213 9.98 -10.95 -7.15
C ALA A 213 10.45 -10.07 -8.31
N HIS A 214 10.63 -8.76 -8.07
CA HIS A 214 11.21 -7.85 -9.07
C HIS A 214 12.68 -8.19 -9.36
N MET A 215 13.50 -8.46 -8.32
CA MET A 215 14.90 -8.86 -8.50
C MET A 215 15.03 -10.13 -9.32
N ALA A 216 14.16 -11.12 -9.08
CA ALA A 216 14.10 -12.36 -9.85
C ALA A 216 13.54 -12.17 -11.27
N GLY A 217 13.06 -10.97 -11.62
CA GLY A 217 12.53 -10.68 -12.96
C GLY A 217 11.16 -11.30 -13.22
N LEU A 218 10.39 -11.61 -12.19
CA LEU A 218 9.05 -12.19 -12.33
C LEU A 218 8.09 -11.22 -13.02
N ARG A 219 7.20 -11.77 -13.84
CA ARG A 219 6.10 -11.02 -14.44
C ARG A 219 4.97 -10.89 -13.42
N LEU A 220 4.77 -9.68 -12.94
CA LEU A 220 3.79 -9.38 -11.89
C LEU A 220 2.56 -8.71 -12.48
N ALA A 221 1.37 -9.03 -11.94
CA ALA A 221 0.12 -8.39 -12.30
C ALA A 221 -0.58 -7.77 -11.09
N TYR A 222 -1.37 -6.74 -11.35
CA TYR A 222 -2.32 -6.18 -10.42
C TYR A 222 -3.72 -6.27 -11.00
N LEU A 223 -4.70 -6.75 -10.26
CA LEU A 223 -6.10 -6.82 -10.70
C LEU A 223 -6.92 -5.81 -9.92
N SER A 224 -7.27 -4.69 -10.56
CA SER A 224 -8.12 -3.66 -9.96
C SER A 224 -9.61 -4.02 -10.00
N SER A 225 -10.00 -4.93 -10.91
CA SER A 225 -11.35 -5.46 -11.07
C SER A 225 -11.67 -6.65 -10.17
N ALA A 226 -10.69 -7.14 -9.41
CA ALA A 226 -10.83 -8.19 -8.43
C ALA A 226 -10.47 -7.66 -7.04
N GLU A 227 -11.17 -8.13 -6.01
CA GLU A 227 -10.95 -7.64 -4.66
C GLU A 227 -10.86 -8.77 -3.64
N ALA A 228 -10.04 -8.56 -2.59
CA ALA A 228 -10.08 -9.34 -1.37
C ALA A 228 -10.51 -8.43 -0.22
N VAL A 229 -11.27 -8.97 0.73
CA VAL A 229 -11.92 -8.19 1.79
C VAL A 229 -11.31 -8.57 3.13
N THR A 230 -10.66 -7.63 3.78
CA THR A 230 -10.10 -7.80 5.13
C THR A 230 -10.84 -6.93 6.15
N TYR A 231 -10.62 -7.16 7.43
CA TYR A 231 -11.23 -6.36 8.48
C TYR A 231 -10.37 -5.14 8.81
N GLY A 232 -11.03 -3.98 8.87
CA GLY A 232 -10.39 -2.72 9.26
C GLY A 232 -10.09 -2.67 10.76
N ALA A 233 -9.24 -1.73 11.15
CA ALA A 233 -8.86 -1.53 12.55
C ALA A 233 -10.07 -1.25 13.45
N SER A 234 -10.11 -1.89 14.61
CA SER A 234 -11.17 -1.72 15.60
C SER A 234 -11.19 -0.33 16.25
N SER A 235 -10.06 0.38 16.23
CA SER A 235 -9.93 1.71 16.82
C SER A 235 -8.86 2.55 16.11
N LEU A 236 -8.92 3.88 16.34
CA LEU A 236 -7.94 4.83 15.79
C LEU A 236 -6.50 4.49 16.25
N ILE A 237 -6.32 4.09 17.51
CA ILE A 237 -5.01 3.72 18.04
C ILE A 237 -4.43 2.53 17.28
N VAL A 238 -5.25 1.52 16.99
CA VAL A 238 -4.84 0.35 16.21
C VAL A 238 -4.47 0.77 14.78
N ALA A 239 -5.27 1.63 14.15
CA ALA A 239 -4.98 2.15 12.81
C ALA A 239 -3.65 2.93 12.77
N VAL A 240 -3.40 3.81 13.75
CA VAL A 240 -2.14 4.57 13.87
C VAL A 240 -0.93 3.64 14.04
N LYS A 241 -1.04 2.59 14.86
CA LYS A 241 0.01 1.57 14.99
C LYS A 241 0.27 0.81 13.68
N GLN A 242 -0.79 0.50 12.92
CA GLN A 242 -0.67 -0.13 11.60
C GLN A 242 0.01 0.82 10.61
N LEU A 243 -0.41 2.10 10.53
CA LEU A 243 0.21 3.11 9.67
C LEU A 243 1.69 3.29 9.99
N LEU A 244 2.07 3.37 11.26
CA LEU A 244 3.47 3.45 11.69
C LEU A 244 4.27 2.23 11.19
N ARG A 245 3.72 1.03 11.33
CA ARG A 245 4.33 -0.21 10.86
C ARG A 245 4.50 -0.22 9.34
N TRP A 246 3.46 0.19 8.60
CA TRP A 246 3.48 0.24 7.13
C TRP A 246 4.47 1.28 6.61
N THR A 247 4.50 2.48 7.21
CA THR A 247 5.44 3.54 6.84
C THR A 247 6.88 3.11 7.12
N ARG A 248 7.16 2.58 8.32
CA ARG A 248 8.49 2.08 8.68
C ARG A 248 8.97 0.98 7.73
N SER A 249 8.12 -0.02 7.46
CA SER A 249 8.49 -1.08 6.51
C SER A 249 8.64 -0.54 5.07
N GLY A 250 7.86 0.47 4.68
CA GLY A 250 8.01 1.14 3.38
C GLY A 250 9.40 1.75 3.20
N TYR A 251 9.86 2.51 4.17
CA TYR A 251 11.20 3.11 4.14
C TYR A 251 12.31 2.07 4.24
N LEU A 252 12.13 1.05 5.08
CA LEU A 252 13.08 -0.04 5.17
C LEU A 252 13.36 -0.66 3.80
N TYR A 253 12.29 -1.05 3.09
CA TYR A 253 12.46 -1.72 1.79
C TYR A 253 12.86 -0.75 0.68
N LEU A 254 12.50 0.53 0.74
CA LEU A 254 13.05 1.54 -0.15
C LEU A 254 14.58 1.62 -0.02
N PHE A 255 15.11 1.70 1.20
CA PHE A 255 16.56 1.78 1.42
C PHE A 255 17.26 0.46 1.09
N MET A 256 16.65 -0.68 1.37
CA MET A 256 17.19 -1.98 0.98
C MET A 256 17.23 -2.16 -0.55
N ASP A 257 16.18 -1.73 -1.25
CA ASP A 257 16.13 -1.77 -2.71
C ASP A 257 17.15 -0.82 -3.33
N LEU A 258 17.35 0.38 -2.76
CA LEU A 258 18.42 1.30 -3.16
C LEU A 258 19.81 0.70 -2.95
N ALA A 259 20.04 0.13 -1.76
CA ALA A 259 21.34 -0.47 -1.43
C ALA A 259 21.68 -1.71 -2.28
N SER A 260 20.66 -2.49 -2.67
CA SER A 260 20.82 -3.64 -3.55
C SER A 260 20.75 -3.30 -5.04
N LEU A 261 20.61 -2.02 -5.40
CA LEU A 261 20.44 -1.54 -6.77
C LEU A 261 19.35 -2.28 -7.55
N ASN A 262 18.20 -2.51 -6.90
CA ASN A 262 17.07 -3.21 -7.51
C ASN A 262 16.36 -2.36 -8.58
N TYR A 263 17.07 -2.04 -9.69
CA TYR A 263 16.54 -1.20 -10.78
C TYR A 263 15.25 -1.74 -11.40
N ARG A 264 14.95 -3.04 -11.21
CA ARG A 264 13.73 -3.67 -11.73
C ARG A 264 12.45 -3.21 -11.05
N ARG A 265 12.55 -2.53 -9.88
CA ARG A 265 11.41 -1.84 -9.25
C ARG A 265 10.89 -0.68 -10.12
N GLY A 266 11.75 -0.14 -10.98
CA GLY A 266 11.43 0.95 -11.90
C GLY A 266 11.65 2.35 -11.30
N PHE A 267 11.91 3.31 -12.18
CA PHE A 267 12.26 4.69 -11.80
C PHE A 267 11.18 5.39 -10.96
N LEU A 268 9.89 5.16 -11.30
CA LEU A 268 8.78 5.76 -10.56
C LEU A 268 8.78 5.35 -9.08
N TYR A 269 9.17 4.11 -8.76
CA TYR A 269 9.27 3.63 -7.39
C TYR A 269 10.27 4.45 -6.58
N TYR A 270 11.44 4.70 -7.12
CA TYR A 270 12.49 5.45 -6.43
C TYR A 270 12.14 6.93 -6.30
N ILE A 271 11.58 7.56 -7.33
CA ILE A 271 11.11 8.94 -7.23
C ILE A 271 10.01 9.06 -6.17
N ALA A 272 8.99 8.22 -6.23
CA ALA A 272 7.91 8.24 -5.25
C ALA A 272 8.43 8.00 -3.82
N GLY A 273 9.39 7.07 -3.67
CA GLY A 273 10.06 6.79 -2.40
C GLY A 273 10.87 7.97 -1.88
N VAL A 274 11.71 8.57 -2.70
CA VAL A 274 12.51 9.76 -2.33
C VAL A 274 11.60 10.92 -1.95
N VAL A 275 10.57 11.19 -2.73
CA VAL A 275 9.57 12.23 -2.41
C VAL A 275 8.89 11.93 -1.08
N SER A 276 8.52 10.68 -0.81
CA SER A 276 7.87 10.29 0.46
C SER A 276 8.78 10.50 1.69
N VAL A 277 10.10 10.44 1.52
CA VAL A 277 11.09 10.71 2.57
C VAL A 277 11.34 12.22 2.72
N LEU A 278 11.57 12.92 1.61
CA LEU A 278 11.96 14.33 1.63
C LEU A 278 10.80 15.26 2.00
N TYR A 279 9.59 14.99 1.51
CA TYR A 279 8.45 15.88 1.72
C TYR A 279 8.13 16.15 3.20
N PRO A 280 8.03 15.15 4.10
CA PRO A 280 7.81 15.41 5.52
C PRO A 280 8.95 16.16 6.19
N ILE A 281 10.21 15.90 5.78
CA ILE A 281 11.39 16.57 6.35
C ILE A 281 11.38 18.05 5.96
N LEU A 282 11.20 18.33 4.68
CA LEU A 282 11.12 19.71 4.17
C LEU A 282 9.96 20.48 4.82
N GLY A 283 8.77 19.86 4.89
CA GLY A 283 7.61 20.46 5.55
C GLY A 283 7.88 20.80 7.01
N ALA A 284 8.48 19.89 7.78
CA ALA A 284 8.84 20.14 9.18
C ALA A 284 9.90 21.24 9.31
N SER A 285 10.93 21.24 8.44
CA SER A 285 12.00 22.25 8.44
C SER A 285 11.46 23.65 8.18
N VAL A 286 10.59 23.78 7.17
CA VAL A 286 10.00 25.08 6.81
C VAL A 286 9.03 25.56 7.89
N THR A 287 8.24 24.64 8.51
CA THR A 287 7.39 25.00 9.65
C THR A 287 8.23 25.52 10.83
N ALA A 288 9.34 24.83 11.15
CA ALA A 288 10.24 25.25 12.22
C ALA A 288 10.84 26.65 11.93
N LEU A 289 11.29 26.89 10.70
CA LEU A 289 11.80 28.20 10.28
C LEU A 289 10.73 29.30 10.35
N GLY A 290 9.50 28.98 9.93
CA GLY A 290 8.37 29.93 10.04
C GLY A 290 8.04 30.31 11.47
N LEU A 291 8.17 29.39 12.43
CA LEU A 291 7.97 29.67 13.84
C LEU A 291 9.09 30.51 14.47
N THR A 292 10.34 30.35 13.98
CA THR A 292 11.50 31.09 14.49
C THR A 292 11.64 32.49 13.87
N TYR A 293 11.11 32.70 12.65
CA TYR A 293 11.21 33.97 11.93
C TYR A 293 9.84 34.50 11.48
N PRO A 294 8.99 34.98 12.40
CA PRO A 294 7.60 35.36 12.09
C PRO A 294 7.46 36.47 11.03
N HIS A 295 8.47 37.32 10.83
CA HIS A 295 8.44 38.35 9.79
C HIS A 295 8.60 37.84 8.35
N HIS A 296 9.11 36.60 8.16
CA HIS A 296 9.13 35.91 6.88
C HIS A 296 7.95 34.94 6.68
N HIS A 297 6.98 34.97 7.59
CA HIS A 297 5.86 34.04 7.63
C HIS A 297 5.02 34.05 6.33
N GLN A 298 4.81 35.21 5.72
CA GLN A 298 4.06 35.29 4.46
C GLN A 298 4.82 34.66 3.28
N MET A 299 6.14 34.84 3.22
CA MET A 299 6.97 34.23 2.17
C MET A 299 7.12 32.72 2.37
N LEU A 300 7.28 32.28 3.61
CA LEU A 300 7.42 30.86 3.97
C LEU A 300 6.10 30.11 3.91
N ILE A 301 4.96 30.70 4.24
CA ILE A 301 3.63 30.13 4.03
C ILE A 301 3.36 29.90 2.55
N ASN A 302 3.78 30.82 1.68
CA ASN A 302 3.65 30.65 0.24
C ASN A 302 4.55 29.52 -0.31
N LEU A 303 5.69 29.24 0.33
CA LEU A 303 6.56 28.11 -0.02
C LEU A 303 6.13 26.79 0.63
N ASN A 304 5.47 26.85 1.81
CA ASN A 304 5.17 25.67 2.63
C ASN A 304 3.90 24.95 2.28
N ASP A 305 2.94 25.64 1.73
CA ASP A 305 1.66 25.03 1.43
C ASP A 305 1.15 25.50 0.06
N PRO A 306 1.75 24.99 -1.03
CA PRO A 306 1.24 25.23 -2.37
C PRO A 306 -0.23 24.77 -2.50
N PHE A 307 -0.68 23.84 -1.64
CA PHE A 307 -2.07 23.37 -1.62
C PHE A 307 -2.98 24.41 -0.97
N LEU A 308 -2.68 24.91 0.23
CA LEU A 308 -3.48 25.96 0.87
C LEU A 308 -3.45 27.28 0.09
N TRP A 309 -2.27 27.65 -0.46
CA TRP A 309 -2.17 28.79 -1.35
C TRP A 309 -3.04 28.60 -2.61
N LEU A 310 -2.94 27.43 -3.24
CA LEU A 310 -3.73 27.06 -4.40
C LEU A 310 -5.23 27.09 -4.07
N VAL A 311 -5.66 26.44 -2.97
CA VAL A 311 -7.07 26.45 -2.53
C VAL A 311 -7.53 27.88 -2.28
N ARG A 312 -6.71 28.72 -1.64
CA ARG A 312 -7.02 30.13 -1.38
C ARG A 312 -7.17 30.93 -2.70
N GLU A 313 -6.22 30.79 -3.62
CA GLU A 313 -6.25 31.57 -4.88
C GLU A 313 -7.32 31.05 -5.84
N TRP A 314 -7.55 29.75 -5.89
CA TRP A 314 -8.68 29.17 -6.63
C TRP A 314 -10.04 29.58 -6.05
N THR A 315 -10.16 29.59 -4.72
CA THR A 315 -11.39 30.04 -4.07
C THR A 315 -11.65 31.53 -4.37
N LYS A 316 -10.63 32.38 -4.33
CA LYS A 316 -10.74 33.77 -4.75
C LYS A 316 -11.10 33.91 -6.22
N GLY A 317 -10.48 33.17 -7.12
CA GLY A 317 -10.78 33.14 -8.54
C GLY A 317 -12.20 32.68 -8.83
N LEU A 318 -12.65 31.62 -8.17
CA LEU A 318 -14.02 31.11 -8.28
C LEU A 318 -15.06 32.12 -7.76
N LEU A 319 -14.79 32.74 -6.59
CA LEU A 319 -15.64 33.77 -6.00
C LEU A 319 -15.70 35.05 -6.86
N ALA A 320 -14.62 35.41 -7.55
CA ALA A 320 -14.59 36.48 -8.52
C ALA A 320 -15.36 36.14 -9.80
N MET A 321 -15.27 34.87 -10.30
CA MET A 321 -16.04 34.41 -11.46
C MET A 321 -17.56 34.42 -11.23
N ILE A 322 -18.01 34.03 -10.01
CA ILE A 322 -19.45 34.02 -9.67
C ILE A 322 -19.94 35.36 -9.15
N GLY A 323 -19.13 36.43 -9.21
CA GLY A 323 -19.53 37.81 -8.88
C GLY A 323 -19.64 38.11 -7.40
N VAL A 324 -19.12 37.24 -6.51
CA VAL A 324 -19.13 37.45 -5.05
C VAL A 324 -17.98 38.35 -4.60
N LEU A 325 -16.87 38.39 -5.35
CA LEU A 325 -15.76 39.33 -5.14
C LEU A 325 -15.74 40.38 -6.28
N PRO A 326 -15.37 41.64 -6.00
CA PRO A 326 -15.23 42.66 -7.02
C PRO A 326 -14.18 42.22 -8.06
N LYS A 327 -14.54 42.35 -9.33
CA LYS A 327 -13.64 42.13 -10.48
C LYS A 327 -12.53 43.19 -10.46
N GLU A 328 -11.51 42.99 -9.64
CA GLU A 328 -10.33 43.85 -9.68
C GLU A 328 -9.38 43.36 -10.78
N PRO A 329 -9.15 44.14 -11.85
CA PRO A 329 -8.14 43.84 -12.89
C PRO A 329 -6.72 43.70 -12.31
N ARG A 330 -6.50 44.23 -11.12
CA ARG A 330 -5.24 44.20 -10.40
C ARG A 330 -4.82 42.80 -9.91
N LEU A 331 -5.77 41.89 -9.64
CA LEU A 331 -5.42 40.54 -9.17
C LEU A 331 -4.67 39.72 -10.24
N PHE A 332 -5.06 39.85 -11.51
CA PHE A 332 -4.34 39.20 -12.60
C PHE A 332 -3.03 39.93 -12.92
N ALA A 333 -3.02 41.27 -12.85
CA ALA A 333 -1.83 42.09 -13.02
C ALA A 333 -0.82 41.89 -11.90
N VAL A 334 -1.26 41.72 -10.64
CA VAL A 334 -0.39 41.41 -9.47
C VAL A 334 0.17 40.01 -9.64
N PHE A 335 -0.62 39.02 -10.07
CA PHE A 335 -0.14 37.67 -10.35
C PHE A 335 0.94 37.66 -11.43
N VAL A 336 0.74 38.42 -12.49
CA VAL A 336 1.71 38.58 -13.59
C VAL A 336 2.91 39.43 -13.16
N HIS A 337 2.68 40.53 -12.42
CA HIS A 337 3.73 41.46 -12.00
C HIS A 337 4.67 40.85 -10.93
N GLU A 338 4.17 40.15 -9.93
CA GLU A 338 5.00 39.46 -8.93
C GLU A 338 5.84 38.31 -9.50
N HIS A 339 5.44 37.77 -10.66
CA HIS A 339 6.11 36.62 -11.28
C HIS A 339 6.97 36.95 -12.49
N PHE A 340 6.86 38.16 -13.07
CA PHE A 340 7.51 38.47 -14.34
C PHE A 340 8.46 39.67 -14.32
N VAL A 341 8.64 40.40 -13.21
CA VAL A 341 9.28 41.71 -13.23
C VAL A 341 10.75 41.77 -12.75
N TYR A 342 11.37 40.66 -12.35
CA TYR A 342 12.78 40.74 -11.93
C TYR A 342 13.69 39.71 -12.60
N ASP A 343 14.74 40.21 -13.31
CA ASP A 343 15.97 39.55 -13.78
C ASP A 343 15.82 38.10 -14.40
N SER A 344 16.67 37.77 -15.39
CA SER A 344 16.62 36.50 -16.13
C SER A 344 16.71 35.23 -15.24
N THR A 345 17.38 35.30 -14.11
CA THR A 345 17.43 34.25 -13.09
C THR A 345 16.10 34.10 -12.34
N LEU A 346 15.43 35.21 -12.06
CA LEU A 346 14.09 35.24 -11.45
C LEU A 346 13.01 34.80 -12.45
N LEU A 347 13.17 35.09 -13.74
CA LEU A 347 12.27 34.57 -14.79
C LEU A 347 12.32 33.06 -14.88
N LEU A 348 13.48 32.43 -14.83
CA LEU A 348 13.61 30.97 -14.83
C LEU A 348 13.03 30.36 -13.53
N ALA A 349 13.34 30.96 -12.39
CA ALA A 349 12.78 30.53 -11.10
C ALA A 349 11.25 30.69 -11.06
N GLY A 350 10.71 31.79 -11.59
CA GLY A 350 9.27 32.04 -11.73
C GLY A 350 8.60 31.04 -12.68
N ALA A 351 9.22 30.75 -13.82
CA ALA A 351 8.71 29.75 -14.77
C ALA A 351 8.70 28.33 -14.16
N LEU A 352 9.76 27.96 -13.44
CA LEU A 352 9.83 26.67 -12.74
C LEU A 352 8.80 26.58 -11.62
N LYS A 353 8.59 27.66 -10.87
CA LYS A 353 7.53 27.73 -9.83
C LYS A 353 6.15 27.61 -10.47
N LEU A 354 5.86 28.35 -11.52
CA LEU A 354 4.58 28.26 -12.22
C LEU A 354 4.33 26.85 -12.77
N ALA A 355 5.33 26.20 -13.34
CA ALA A 355 5.23 24.83 -13.80
C ALA A 355 4.95 23.86 -12.63
N ALA A 356 5.61 24.04 -11.47
CA ALA A 356 5.38 23.26 -10.28
C ALA A 356 3.97 23.46 -9.73
N ASP A 357 3.48 24.69 -9.70
CA ASP A 357 2.13 25.05 -9.25
C ASP A 357 1.06 24.45 -10.17
N LEU A 358 1.24 24.53 -11.49
CA LEU A 358 0.35 23.91 -12.48
C LEU A 358 0.35 22.39 -12.35
N LEU A 359 1.52 21.75 -12.18
CA LEU A 359 1.61 20.31 -11.95
C LEU A 359 0.93 19.91 -10.65
N THR A 360 1.04 20.71 -9.60
CA THR A 360 0.38 20.48 -8.32
C THR A 360 -1.14 20.63 -8.45
N ALA A 361 -1.60 21.64 -9.18
CA ALA A 361 -3.03 21.83 -9.47
C ALA A 361 -3.61 20.65 -10.25
N LEU A 362 -2.94 20.22 -11.32
CA LEU A 362 -3.35 19.06 -12.12
C LEU A 362 -3.34 17.77 -11.28
N ALA A 363 -2.35 17.61 -10.40
CA ALA A 363 -2.29 16.48 -9.48
C ALA A 363 -3.46 16.47 -8.50
N THR A 364 -3.78 17.64 -7.93
CA THR A 364 -4.91 17.81 -7.00
C THR A 364 -6.23 17.55 -7.71
N LEU A 365 -6.42 18.11 -8.91
CA LEU A 365 -7.61 17.85 -9.71
C LEU A 365 -7.76 16.37 -10.04
N GLY A 366 -6.70 15.72 -10.52
CA GLY A 366 -6.70 14.29 -10.78
C GLY A 366 -7.04 13.45 -9.54
N PHE A 367 -6.49 13.82 -8.39
CA PHE A 367 -6.82 13.20 -7.10
C PHE A 367 -8.32 13.35 -6.78
N VAL A 368 -8.84 14.57 -6.82
CA VAL A 368 -10.25 14.86 -6.53
C VAL A 368 -11.15 14.08 -7.46
N MET A 369 -10.88 14.07 -8.76
CA MET A 369 -11.70 13.35 -9.76
C MET A 369 -11.73 11.83 -9.49
N GLN A 370 -10.64 11.22 -9.05
CA GLN A 370 -10.61 9.79 -8.75
C GLN A 370 -11.24 9.44 -7.40
N VAL A 371 -11.11 10.31 -6.40
CA VAL A 371 -11.57 10.04 -5.03
C VAL A 371 -13.03 10.48 -4.82
N LEU A 372 -13.49 11.48 -5.58
CA LEU A 372 -14.82 12.07 -5.42
C LEU A 372 -15.99 11.07 -5.50
N PRO A 373 -16.01 10.09 -6.42
CA PRO A 373 -17.09 9.11 -6.46
C PRO A 373 -17.21 8.35 -5.13
N LYS A 374 -16.09 7.82 -4.62
CA LYS A 374 -16.07 7.12 -3.33
C LYS A 374 -16.37 8.03 -2.14
N ALA A 375 -15.90 9.29 -2.18
CA ALA A 375 -16.17 10.27 -1.14
C ALA A 375 -17.67 10.68 -1.09
N ARG A 376 -18.37 10.63 -2.21
CA ARG A 376 -19.83 10.83 -2.25
C ARG A 376 -20.58 9.67 -1.61
N GLU A 377 -20.10 8.43 -1.77
CA GLU A 377 -20.69 7.24 -1.13
C GLU A 377 -20.49 7.26 0.39
N ASP A 378 -19.31 7.70 0.85
CA ASP A 378 -18.95 7.74 2.27
C ASP A 378 -18.18 9.02 2.64
N PRO A 379 -18.85 10.16 2.81
CA PRO A 379 -18.20 11.43 3.14
C PRO A 379 -17.53 11.43 4.52
N LYS A 380 -18.08 10.71 5.51
CA LYS A 380 -17.48 10.63 6.85
C LYS A 380 -16.18 9.83 6.84
N GLY A 381 -16.16 8.70 6.15
CA GLY A 381 -14.96 7.90 5.95
C GLY A 381 -13.87 8.68 5.19
N ALA A 382 -14.26 9.47 4.17
CA ALA A 382 -13.35 10.33 3.42
C ALA A 382 -12.65 11.35 4.32
N VAL A 383 -13.40 12.09 5.14
CA VAL A 383 -12.83 13.10 6.07
C VAL A 383 -11.85 12.46 7.05
N VAL A 384 -12.25 11.34 7.67
CA VAL A 384 -11.37 10.65 8.63
C VAL A 384 -10.12 10.08 7.93
N SER A 385 -10.24 9.63 6.67
CA SER A 385 -9.09 9.15 5.89
C SER A 385 -8.05 10.25 5.64
N LEU A 386 -8.48 11.49 5.38
CA LEU A 386 -7.57 12.64 5.28
C LEU A 386 -6.82 12.88 6.61
N GLY A 387 -7.53 12.76 7.75
CA GLY A 387 -6.89 12.81 9.06
C GLY A 387 -5.84 11.71 9.25
N LEU A 388 -6.12 10.47 8.83
CA LEU A 388 -5.16 9.37 8.87
C LEU A 388 -3.95 9.61 7.96
N LEU A 389 -4.14 10.17 6.76
CA LEU A 389 -3.04 10.54 5.87
C LEU A 389 -2.16 11.65 6.48
N TRP A 390 -2.77 12.63 7.13
CA TRP A 390 -2.04 13.67 7.84
C TRP A 390 -1.22 13.10 9.00
N ILE A 391 -1.83 12.23 9.82
CA ILE A 391 -1.13 11.49 10.88
C ILE A 391 0.02 10.66 10.28
N GLN A 392 -0.18 10.00 9.15
CA GLN A 392 0.87 9.23 8.47
C GLN A 392 2.03 10.14 8.05
N GLY A 393 1.76 11.36 7.60
CA GLY A 393 2.79 12.37 7.32
C GLY A 393 3.65 12.68 8.54
N LEU A 394 3.04 12.89 9.71
CA LEU A 394 3.76 13.10 10.98
C LEU A 394 4.55 11.85 11.40
N LEU A 395 3.94 10.67 11.27
CA LEU A 395 4.59 9.40 11.57
C LEU A 395 5.78 9.09 10.64
N SER A 396 5.85 9.72 9.48
CA SER A 396 6.94 9.52 8.51
C SER A 396 8.30 9.88 9.10
N ILE A 397 8.42 11.03 9.76
CA ILE A 397 9.66 11.46 10.43
C ILE A 397 10.01 10.49 11.57
N TYR A 398 9.02 10.17 12.42
CA TYR A 398 9.23 9.21 13.51
C TYR A 398 9.62 7.82 12.99
N SER A 399 9.08 7.40 11.86
CA SER A 399 9.40 6.13 11.22
C SER A 399 10.85 6.08 10.74
N LEU A 400 11.39 7.18 10.19
CA LEU A 400 12.79 7.28 9.78
C LEU A 400 13.74 7.18 10.98
N ILE A 401 13.47 7.94 12.05
CA ILE A 401 14.28 7.92 13.27
C ILE A 401 14.25 6.54 13.93
N THR A 402 13.13 5.83 13.87
CA THR A 402 12.93 4.52 14.52
C THR A 402 13.02 3.35 13.55
N LEU A 403 13.67 3.52 12.40
CA LEU A 403 13.79 2.49 11.35
C LEU A 403 14.47 1.20 11.86
N TYR A 404 15.39 1.32 12.83
CA TYR A 404 16.08 0.20 13.45
C TYR A 404 15.17 -0.71 14.29
N LYS A 405 13.94 -0.26 14.63
CA LYS A 405 12.96 -1.06 15.41
C LYS A 405 12.18 -2.02 14.51
N VAL A 406 12.88 -2.91 13.82
CA VAL A 406 12.31 -3.85 12.83
C VAL A 406 11.90 -5.20 13.42
N SER A 407 12.31 -5.49 14.66
CA SER A 407 12.05 -6.75 15.36
C SER A 407 10.76 -6.74 16.19
N SER A 408 10.03 -5.63 16.26
CA SER A 408 8.80 -5.53 17.04
C SER A 408 7.56 -5.43 16.16
N TRP A 409 6.60 -6.31 16.42
CA TRP A 409 5.27 -6.23 15.81
C TRP A 409 4.34 -5.40 16.71
N LEU A 410 4.09 -4.15 16.34
CA LEU A 410 3.41 -3.16 17.20
C LEU A 410 1.97 -3.55 17.62
N THR A 411 1.32 -4.45 16.90
CA THR A 411 -0.06 -4.88 17.15
C THR A 411 -0.18 -6.30 17.71
N ARG A 412 0.89 -7.13 17.68
CA ARG A 412 0.86 -8.55 18.04
C ARG A 412 2.00 -8.99 18.98
N GLY A 413 2.69 -8.05 19.63
CA GLY A 413 3.79 -8.33 20.57
C GLY A 413 5.14 -8.62 19.90
N GLN A 414 6.15 -8.98 20.71
CA GLN A 414 7.50 -9.29 20.23
C GLN A 414 7.61 -10.75 19.81
N VAL A 415 8.33 -10.99 18.72
CA VAL A 415 8.77 -12.34 18.32
C VAL A 415 10.05 -12.64 19.14
N PRO A 416 10.12 -13.74 19.89
CA PRO A 416 11.33 -14.11 20.61
C PRO A 416 12.50 -14.28 19.65
N GLU A 417 13.65 -13.67 19.95
CA GLU A 417 14.89 -14.00 19.24
C GLU A 417 15.27 -15.44 19.64
N LYS A 418 15.43 -16.32 18.64
CA LYS A 418 16.08 -17.62 18.91
C LYS A 418 17.47 -17.32 19.46
N ARG A 419 17.72 -17.62 20.73
CA ARG A 419 19.09 -17.72 21.24
C ARG A 419 19.78 -18.78 20.40
N SER A 420 20.86 -18.39 19.72
CA SER A 420 21.79 -19.35 19.13
C SER A 420 22.40 -20.16 20.26
N GLU A 421 21.95 -21.38 20.43
CA GLU A 421 22.68 -22.41 21.12
C GLU A 421 23.84 -22.88 20.25
#